data_adc649c9d5980d0a7930013019c0e4e4
#
_entry.id   adc649c9d5980d0a7930013019c0e4e4
#
_cell.length_a   1.000
_cell.length_b   1.000
_cell.length_c   1.000
_cell.angle_alpha   90.00
_cell.angle_beta   90.00
_cell.angle_gamma   90.00
#
_symmetry.space_group_name_H-M   'P 1'
#
loop_
_entity.id
_entity.type
_entity.pdbx_description
1 polymer ?
#
loop_
_entity_poly.entity_id
_entity_poly.type
_entity_poly.pdbx_seq_one_letter_code
_entity_poly.pdbx_strand_id
1 'polypeptide(L)'
;MKHRLPSLVPRVAMAWFFISATVLRADQPVSGTLLQDAKMDIVAEGKSIGFVKISQGTKVLVLSTNSAGELLVKRTAEEPPFAVPADAVSVEKPAEAPPSSLEAPPAPTPSPEASPASTASPLTFATPVPSVSGPRVPTAQEVNGALGIPLFGSGNLWEENASVVASRLDWPRESRTSYETSFRRYPYTFNAETKVFGVRALCLFLQGTADRTSRVTILFANKGDIAFYMSPQDAALQKEGQPLNVTDGMMRNFQSAMRAEQPTLRSSLNALFGNARTVSLGRFMSTREEAMRWDWNGSSFLLVHQPNEYLMLRIVPTRELDDADSSKKAFSTAKQELSKRVAERPNGDVIINDLPMVNQGRKGYCVPATFERLLRYYGIPADMNVLAMAGKTTAGGGTSISQIQAATYGVIADAGGSIHPRTFSGNIQEIKTTIDSGKPLIFAHYSTEEFNKRVNERMRRRIAVTNWDDWATKFLPAMKKGAPLKQDQFYSHVCLIIGYNEKSREIAITDSWGPSATERWMTEEEARQIMQPTALSVIE
;
A
#
# COMPACT_ATOMS: atom_id res chain seq x y z
N MET A 1 -8.94 -26.86 64.12
CA MET A 1 -10.43 -27.01 64.12
C MET A 1 -10.97 -26.47 62.83
N LYS A 2 -11.66 -27.34 62.09
CA LYS A 2 -12.26 -27.08 60.77
C LYS A 2 -13.61 -26.40 60.94
N HIS A 3 -13.95 -25.36 60.16
CA HIS A 3 -15.33 -25.08 59.82
C HIS A 3 -15.41 -24.69 58.33
N ARG A 4 -16.09 -25.57 57.62
CA ARG A 4 -16.60 -25.34 56.26
C ARG A 4 -17.93 -24.57 56.36
N LEU A 5 -18.16 -23.65 55.42
CA LEU A 5 -19.48 -23.10 55.11
C LEU A 5 -19.83 -23.34 53.62
N PRO A 6 -21.10 -23.60 53.30
CA PRO A 6 -21.48 -24.12 51.99
C PRO A 6 -21.82 -23.03 50.97
N SER A 7 -21.57 -23.37 49.72
CA SER A 7 -21.93 -22.63 48.53
C SER A 7 -23.44 -22.68 48.24
N LEU A 8 -24.06 -21.52 48.06
CA LEU A 8 -25.39 -21.38 47.45
C LEU A 8 -25.19 -20.83 46.03
N VAL A 9 -25.55 -21.62 45.04
CA VAL A 9 -25.66 -21.23 43.63
C VAL A 9 -27.13 -21.08 43.31
N PRO A 10 -27.65 -19.94 42.82
CA PRO A 10 -28.98 -19.88 42.27
C PRO A 10 -28.95 -20.36 40.81
N ARG A 11 -29.75 -21.38 40.55
CA ARG A 11 -30.12 -21.82 39.20
C ARG A 11 -31.07 -20.78 38.60
N VAL A 12 -30.58 -20.09 37.54
CA VAL A 12 -31.45 -19.31 36.64
C VAL A 12 -31.78 -20.19 35.45
N ALA A 13 -33.08 -20.36 35.22
CA ALA A 13 -33.63 -21.14 34.13
C ALA A 13 -33.33 -20.44 32.80
N MET A 14 -32.64 -21.15 31.89
CA MET A 14 -32.34 -20.71 30.54
C MET A 14 -33.54 -21.02 29.63
N ALA A 15 -34.30 -19.99 29.25
CA ALA A 15 -35.32 -20.10 28.22
C ALA A 15 -34.62 -20.05 26.86
N TRP A 16 -34.63 -21.16 26.13
CA TRP A 16 -34.14 -21.26 24.76
C TRP A 16 -35.11 -20.58 23.79
N PHE A 17 -34.80 -19.39 23.35
CA PHE A 17 -35.38 -18.85 22.13
C PHE A 17 -34.52 -19.31 20.94
N PHE A 18 -35.08 -20.21 20.14
CA PHE A 18 -34.53 -20.53 18.82
C PHE A 18 -34.75 -19.31 17.91
N ILE A 19 -33.71 -18.49 17.73
CA ILE A 19 -33.63 -17.56 16.62
C ILE A 19 -32.91 -18.31 15.50
N SER A 20 -33.64 -18.62 14.44
CA SER A 20 -33.08 -19.18 13.20
C SER A 20 -32.00 -18.22 12.67
N ALA A 21 -30.78 -18.64 12.79
CA ALA A 21 -29.65 -17.94 12.14
C ALA A 21 -29.80 -18.14 10.63
N THR A 22 -30.38 -17.15 9.96
CA THR A 22 -30.31 -17.02 8.50
C THR A 22 -28.89 -16.63 8.18
N VAL A 23 -28.10 -17.55 7.66
CA VAL A 23 -26.77 -17.28 7.11
C VAL A 23 -26.95 -16.32 5.93
N LEU A 24 -26.67 -15.05 6.15
CA LEU A 24 -26.59 -14.05 5.09
C LEU A 24 -25.38 -14.40 4.18
N ARG A 25 -25.64 -15.00 3.04
CA ARG A 25 -24.73 -15.03 1.90
C ARG A 25 -24.69 -13.60 1.35
N ALA A 26 -23.63 -12.85 1.69
CA ALA A 26 -23.49 -11.47 1.27
C ALA A 26 -22.82 -11.38 -0.10
N ASP A 27 -23.61 -11.18 -1.14
CA ASP A 27 -23.12 -10.70 -2.43
C ASP A 27 -23.22 -9.16 -2.56
N GLN A 28 -23.83 -8.46 -1.62
CA GLN A 28 -23.93 -6.99 -1.61
C GLN A 28 -23.87 -6.46 -0.16
N PRO A 29 -23.15 -5.36 0.10
CA PRO A 29 -23.15 -4.71 1.40
C PRO A 29 -24.55 -4.16 1.73
N VAL A 30 -25.04 -4.44 2.94
CA VAL A 30 -26.37 -4.04 3.38
C VAL A 30 -26.25 -2.81 4.29
N SER A 31 -27.13 -1.80 4.08
CA SER A 31 -27.20 -0.64 4.97
C SER A 31 -27.71 -1.00 6.35
N GLY A 32 -27.07 -0.44 7.38
CA GLY A 32 -27.49 -0.57 8.77
C GLY A 32 -27.29 0.73 9.54
N THR A 33 -27.85 0.77 10.76
CA THR A 33 -27.70 1.90 11.68
C THR A 33 -27.24 1.39 13.03
N LEU A 34 -26.23 2.01 13.63
CA LEU A 34 -25.75 1.66 14.96
C LEU A 34 -26.84 1.95 16.01
N LEU A 35 -27.20 0.95 16.80
CA LEU A 35 -28.17 1.04 17.90
C LEU A 35 -27.55 1.51 19.22
N GLN A 36 -26.21 1.48 19.31
CA GLN A 36 -25.44 1.94 20.47
C GLN A 36 -24.08 2.49 20.00
N ASP A 37 -23.41 3.20 20.91
CA ASP A 37 -22.06 3.68 20.64
C ASP A 37 -21.11 2.50 20.40
N ALA A 38 -20.30 2.57 19.34
CA ALA A 38 -19.30 1.56 19.00
C ALA A 38 -17.88 2.13 19.12
N LYS A 39 -16.91 1.24 19.25
CA LYS A 39 -15.48 1.59 19.22
C LYS A 39 -14.87 0.99 17.97
N MET A 40 -14.22 1.83 17.18
CA MET A 40 -13.40 1.41 16.06
C MET A 40 -11.94 1.52 16.49
N ASP A 41 -11.25 0.40 16.61
CA ASP A 41 -9.84 0.39 16.97
C ASP A 41 -8.99 0.97 15.84
N ILE A 42 -8.13 1.90 16.20
CA ILE A 42 -7.06 2.37 15.31
C ILE A 42 -5.92 1.38 15.47
N VAL A 43 -5.71 0.55 14.46
CA VAL A 43 -4.64 -0.46 14.46
C VAL A 43 -3.45 0.05 13.68
N ALA A 44 -2.30 0.22 14.34
CA ALA A 44 -1.01 0.35 13.70
C ALA A 44 -0.15 -0.87 14.06
N GLU A 45 0.48 -1.46 13.07
CA GLU A 45 1.34 -2.65 13.22
C GLU A 45 0.65 -3.86 13.88
N GLY A 46 -0.66 -4.02 13.63
CA GLY A 46 -1.43 -5.14 14.19
C GLY A 46 -1.82 -5.00 15.66
N LYS A 47 -1.44 -3.89 16.31
CA LYS A 47 -1.86 -3.57 17.69
C LYS A 47 -2.84 -2.40 17.68
N SER A 48 -3.88 -2.46 18.53
CA SER A 48 -4.76 -1.32 18.76
C SER A 48 -3.95 -0.21 19.45
N ILE A 49 -3.80 0.93 18.77
CA ILE A 49 -3.11 2.12 19.29
C ILE A 49 -4.08 3.15 19.84
N GLY A 50 -5.37 2.87 19.80
CA GLY A 50 -6.46 3.72 20.25
C GLY A 50 -7.77 3.31 19.59
N PHE A 51 -8.83 4.03 19.90
CA PHE A 51 -10.13 3.81 19.25
C PHE A 51 -10.79 5.13 18.91
N VAL A 52 -11.61 5.13 17.86
CA VAL A 52 -12.58 6.19 17.57
C VAL A 52 -13.93 5.76 18.13
N LYS A 53 -14.53 6.61 18.92
CA LYS A 53 -15.92 6.41 19.34
C LYS A 53 -16.85 6.76 18.17
N ILE A 54 -17.67 5.82 17.77
CA ILE A 54 -18.70 5.97 16.74
C ILE A 54 -20.03 6.09 17.48
N SER A 55 -20.74 7.18 17.30
CA SER A 55 -21.97 7.45 18.01
C SER A 55 -23.13 6.58 17.54
N GLN A 56 -24.03 6.23 18.45
CA GLN A 56 -25.35 5.69 18.15
C GLN A 56 -26.03 6.52 17.04
N GLY A 57 -26.80 5.87 16.18
CA GLY A 57 -27.47 6.50 15.03
C GLY A 57 -26.60 6.66 13.77
N THR A 58 -25.29 6.34 13.84
CA THR A 58 -24.42 6.39 12.67
C THR A 58 -24.84 5.31 11.65
N LYS A 59 -25.03 5.72 10.40
CA LYS A 59 -25.25 4.78 9.29
C LYS A 59 -23.96 4.06 8.94
N VAL A 60 -24.06 2.75 8.73
CA VAL A 60 -22.94 1.86 8.42
C VAL A 60 -23.32 0.88 7.30
N LEU A 61 -22.34 0.43 6.56
CA LEU A 61 -22.48 -0.69 5.63
C LEU A 61 -22.02 -1.96 6.31
N VAL A 62 -22.89 -2.94 6.40
CA VAL A 62 -22.59 -4.29 6.92
C VAL A 62 -21.97 -5.10 5.80
N LEU A 63 -20.73 -5.56 6.01
CA LEU A 63 -19.94 -6.25 5.00
C LEU A 63 -20.01 -7.77 5.15
N SER A 64 -19.86 -8.25 6.38
CA SER A 64 -19.83 -9.69 6.69
C SER A 64 -19.96 -9.92 8.18
N THR A 65 -20.05 -11.18 8.59
CA THR A 65 -19.91 -11.59 9.99
C THR A 65 -18.57 -12.28 10.18
N ASN A 66 -17.82 -11.92 11.23
CA ASN A 66 -16.56 -12.58 11.55
C ASN A 66 -16.75 -13.92 12.28
N SER A 67 -15.67 -14.65 12.52
CA SER A 67 -15.70 -15.95 13.21
C SER A 67 -16.16 -15.88 14.67
N ALA A 68 -16.16 -14.70 15.28
CA ALA A 68 -16.66 -14.47 16.64
C ALA A 68 -18.17 -14.12 16.68
N GLY A 69 -18.85 -14.06 15.53
CA GLY A 69 -20.26 -13.71 15.41
C GLY A 69 -20.53 -12.19 15.44
N GLU A 70 -19.50 -11.36 15.34
CA GLU A 70 -19.63 -9.91 15.25
C GLU A 70 -19.77 -9.46 13.79
N LEU A 71 -20.52 -8.37 13.57
CA LEU A 71 -20.67 -7.76 12.25
C LEU A 71 -19.44 -6.89 11.94
N LEU A 72 -18.84 -7.12 10.78
CA LEU A 72 -17.86 -6.22 10.19
C LEU A 72 -18.58 -5.11 9.45
N VAL A 73 -18.45 -3.87 9.94
CA VAL A 73 -19.13 -2.70 9.40
C VAL A 73 -18.14 -1.60 9.03
N LYS A 74 -18.52 -0.71 8.11
CA LYS A 74 -17.78 0.52 7.79
C LYS A 74 -18.74 1.70 7.60
N ARG A 75 -18.28 2.93 7.87
CA ARG A 75 -19.08 4.15 7.66
C ARG A 75 -19.00 4.68 6.23
N THR A 76 -17.82 4.62 5.64
CA THR A 76 -17.57 5.09 4.27
C THR A 76 -16.78 4.05 3.48
N ALA A 77 -16.71 4.19 2.17
CA ALA A 77 -15.92 3.31 1.32
C ALA A 77 -14.41 3.36 1.64
N GLU A 78 -13.95 4.47 2.21
CA GLU A 78 -12.53 4.78 2.44
C GLU A 78 -12.03 4.36 3.83
N GLU A 79 -12.95 4.09 4.79
CA GLU A 79 -12.58 3.70 6.14
C GLU A 79 -12.35 2.19 6.27
N PRO A 80 -11.40 1.77 7.14
CA PRO A 80 -11.25 0.36 7.46
C PRO A 80 -12.50 -0.18 8.15
N PRO A 81 -12.90 -1.43 7.88
CA PRO A 81 -14.00 -2.05 8.59
C PRO A 81 -13.63 -2.28 10.06
N PHE A 82 -14.61 -2.20 10.94
CA PHE A 82 -14.48 -2.48 12.36
C PHE A 82 -15.59 -3.46 12.80
N ALA A 83 -15.30 -4.24 13.84
CA ALA A 83 -16.23 -5.23 14.37
C ALA A 83 -17.16 -4.59 15.40
N VAL A 84 -18.44 -4.95 15.32
CA VAL A 84 -19.46 -4.58 16.32
C VAL A 84 -20.32 -5.79 16.65
N PRO A 85 -20.84 -5.91 17.89
CA PRO A 85 -21.79 -6.94 18.23
C PRO A 85 -23.00 -6.94 17.28
N ALA A 86 -23.51 -8.11 16.93
CA ALA A 86 -24.60 -8.23 15.94
C ALA A 86 -25.89 -7.53 16.38
N ASP A 87 -26.13 -7.43 17.68
CA ASP A 87 -27.25 -6.72 18.29
C ASP A 87 -27.05 -5.18 18.35
N ALA A 88 -25.85 -4.71 18.03
CA ALA A 88 -25.53 -3.29 18.00
C ALA A 88 -25.88 -2.60 16.66
N VAL A 89 -26.40 -3.34 15.67
CA VAL A 89 -26.74 -2.79 14.34
C VAL A 89 -28.17 -3.18 13.94
N SER A 90 -28.99 -2.20 13.60
CA SER A 90 -30.25 -2.42 12.90
C SER A 90 -29.98 -2.47 11.41
N VAL A 91 -30.18 -3.63 10.78
CA VAL A 91 -30.00 -3.84 9.35
C VAL A 91 -31.31 -3.50 8.64
N GLU A 92 -31.26 -2.59 7.67
CA GLU A 92 -32.42 -2.25 6.83
C GLU A 92 -32.70 -3.42 5.89
N LYS A 93 -33.88 -4.06 6.02
CA LYS A 93 -34.31 -5.11 5.10
C LYS A 93 -34.50 -4.49 3.70
N PRO A 94 -33.93 -5.07 2.64
CA PRO A 94 -34.17 -4.56 1.29
C PRO A 94 -35.69 -4.54 1.03
N ALA A 95 -36.18 -3.41 0.51
CA ALA A 95 -37.58 -3.31 0.07
C ALA A 95 -37.83 -4.38 -1.00
N GLU A 96 -38.80 -5.26 -0.76
CA GLU A 96 -39.26 -6.23 -1.73
C GLU A 96 -39.72 -5.47 -2.99
N ALA A 97 -39.07 -5.73 -4.12
CA ALA A 97 -39.53 -5.25 -5.40
C ALA A 97 -40.92 -5.84 -5.71
N PRO A 98 -41.85 -5.06 -6.27
CA PRO A 98 -43.18 -5.57 -6.63
C PRO A 98 -43.03 -6.70 -7.67
N PRO A 99 -43.88 -7.73 -7.64
CA PRO A 99 -43.77 -8.88 -8.53
C PRO A 99 -43.93 -8.45 -9.97
N SER A 100 -42.89 -8.58 -10.76
CA SER A 100 -42.93 -8.43 -12.19
C SER A 100 -43.68 -9.62 -12.80
N SER A 101 -44.83 -9.37 -13.41
CA SER A 101 -45.56 -10.37 -14.16
C SER A 101 -44.74 -10.77 -15.39
N LEU A 102 -44.14 -11.94 -15.31
CA LEU A 102 -43.53 -12.58 -16.47
C LEU A 102 -44.63 -13.31 -17.25
N GLU A 103 -44.98 -12.73 -18.38
CA GLU A 103 -45.74 -13.39 -19.44
C GLU A 103 -44.87 -14.50 -20.05
N ALA A 104 -45.40 -15.70 -20.12
CA ALA A 104 -44.71 -16.87 -20.65
C ALA A 104 -44.58 -16.79 -22.17
N PRO A 105 -43.45 -17.20 -22.75
CA PRO A 105 -43.33 -17.26 -24.21
C PRO A 105 -44.12 -18.47 -24.78
N PRO A 106 -44.68 -18.34 -25.98
CA PRO A 106 -45.50 -19.39 -26.60
C PRO A 106 -44.64 -20.58 -27.06
N ALA A 107 -45.26 -21.76 -26.97
CA ALA A 107 -44.69 -23.04 -27.37
C ALA A 107 -44.34 -23.14 -28.86
N PRO A 108 -43.33 -23.92 -29.26
CA PRO A 108 -42.96 -24.10 -30.64
C PRO A 108 -43.92 -25.06 -31.37
N THR A 109 -44.35 -24.64 -32.58
CA THR A 109 -45.15 -25.44 -33.53
C THR A 109 -44.27 -26.49 -34.21
N PRO A 110 -44.79 -27.71 -34.50
CA PRO A 110 -44.01 -28.81 -35.04
C PRO A 110 -43.71 -28.71 -36.51
N SER A 111 -42.55 -29.26 -36.87
CA SER A 111 -42.05 -29.44 -38.23
C SER A 111 -42.84 -30.49 -38.99
N PRO A 112 -43.02 -30.36 -40.33
CA PRO A 112 -43.47 -31.50 -41.14
C PRO A 112 -42.31 -32.28 -41.75
N GLU A 113 -42.57 -33.55 -41.80
CA GLU A 113 -41.78 -34.68 -42.35
C GLU A 113 -41.55 -34.62 -43.87
N ALA A 114 -40.47 -35.22 -44.22
CA ALA A 114 -40.24 -36.30 -45.15
C ALA A 114 -39.72 -36.07 -46.55
N SER A 115 -38.68 -36.72 -46.76
CA SER A 115 -38.10 -37.58 -47.79
C SER A 115 -38.87 -37.82 -49.13
N PRO A 116 -38.23 -38.38 -50.23
CA PRO A 116 -36.90 -38.97 -50.28
C PRO A 116 -36.09 -38.71 -51.62
N ALA A 117 -34.80 -39.07 -51.52
CA ALA A 117 -33.91 -39.68 -52.50
C ALA A 117 -33.83 -39.22 -53.98
N SER A 118 -32.62 -38.90 -54.41
CA SER A 118 -32.02 -39.48 -55.65
C SER A 118 -30.52 -39.25 -55.78
N THR A 119 -29.81 -40.35 -55.92
CA THR A 119 -28.62 -40.74 -56.74
C THR A 119 -27.40 -39.81 -56.82
N ALA A 120 -26.38 -40.36 -56.28
CA ALA A 120 -24.94 -40.55 -56.60
C ALA A 120 -24.30 -39.82 -57.81
N SER A 121 -23.14 -39.25 -57.58
CA SER A 121 -21.83 -39.64 -58.18
C SER A 121 -20.68 -38.79 -57.64
N PRO A 122 -19.43 -39.24 -57.67
CA PRO A 122 -18.39 -38.89 -56.72
C PRO A 122 -17.51 -37.74 -57.19
N LEU A 123 -17.19 -36.81 -56.30
CA LEU A 123 -16.15 -35.81 -56.54
C LEU A 123 -15.15 -35.79 -55.38
N THR A 124 -13.97 -36.14 -55.77
CA THR A 124 -12.64 -35.85 -55.25
C THR A 124 -12.56 -35.16 -53.87
N PHE A 125 -12.04 -35.89 -52.92
CA PHE A 125 -11.56 -35.36 -51.65
C PHE A 125 -10.35 -34.44 -51.87
N ALA A 126 -10.57 -33.14 -51.80
CA ALA A 126 -9.54 -32.20 -51.42
C ALA A 126 -9.52 -32.16 -49.91
N THR A 127 -8.51 -32.78 -49.27
CA THR A 127 -8.17 -32.59 -47.86
C THR A 127 -8.00 -31.08 -47.61
N PRO A 128 -8.72 -30.51 -46.64
CA PRO A 128 -8.41 -29.14 -46.22
C PRO A 128 -7.06 -29.20 -45.54
N VAL A 129 -6.05 -28.55 -46.15
CA VAL A 129 -4.79 -28.22 -45.46
C VAL A 129 -5.19 -27.43 -44.19
N PRO A 130 -4.78 -27.85 -42.98
CA PRO A 130 -5.02 -27.06 -41.81
C PRO A 130 -4.34 -25.71 -42.03
N SER A 131 -5.12 -24.64 -42.14
CA SER A 131 -4.60 -23.31 -42.12
C SER A 131 -3.86 -23.15 -40.78
N VAL A 132 -2.55 -23.07 -40.83
CA VAL A 132 -1.71 -22.66 -39.69
C VAL A 132 -2.14 -21.23 -39.37
N SER A 133 -3.11 -21.13 -38.50
CA SER A 133 -3.45 -19.83 -37.90
C SER A 133 -2.20 -19.37 -37.16
N GLY A 134 -1.61 -18.25 -37.60
CA GLY A 134 -0.52 -17.60 -36.89
C GLY A 134 -0.89 -17.40 -35.41
N PRO A 135 0.08 -17.17 -34.52
CA PRO A 135 -0.17 -17.04 -33.10
C PRO A 135 -1.26 -15.97 -32.87
N ARG A 136 -2.40 -16.43 -32.32
CA ARG A 136 -3.54 -15.56 -32.02
C ARG A 136 -3.15 -14.57 -30.92
N VAL A 137 -3.36 -13.28 -31.15
CA VAL A 137 -3.18 -12.26 -30.11
C VAL A 137 -4.28 -12.41 -29.07
N PRO A 138 -3.96 -12.57 -27.77
CA PRO A 138 -4.96 -12.72 -26.73
C PRO A 138 -5.80 -11.44 -26.56
N THR A 139 -7.06 -11.62 -26.18
CA THR A 139 -7.98 -10.52 -25.85
C THR A 139 -7.70 -9.97 -24.45
N ALA A 140 -8.17 -8.76 -24.14
CA ALA A 140 -8.08 -8.17 -22.81
C ALA A 140 -8.76 -9.04 -21.73
N GLN A 141 -9.86 -9.72 -22.08
CA GLN A 141 -10.56 -10.63 -21.18
C GLN A 141 -9.72 -11.86 -20.84
N GLU A 142 -9.05 -12.45 -21.82
CA GLU A 142 -8.13 -13.59 -21.60
C GLU A 142 -6.94 -13.20 -20.76
N VAL A 143 -6.36 -12.01 -21.00
CA VAL A 143 -5.25 -11.48 -20.20
C VAL A 143 -5.70 -11.20 -18.76
N ASN A 144 -6.86 -10.56 -18.54
CA ASN A 144 -7.43 -10.33 -17.21
C ASN A 144 -7.74 -11.65 -16.49
N GLY A 145 -8.27 -12.65 -17.20
CA GLY A 145 -8.53 -13.97 -16.65
C GLY A 145 -7.26 -14.66 -16.15
N ALA A 146 -6.18 -14.59 -16.91
CA ALA A 146 -4.89 -15.14 -16.51
C ALA A 146 -4.20 -14.30 -15.39
N LEU A 147 -4.33 -12.97 -15.44
CA LEU A 147 -3.89 -12.08 -14.36
C LEU A 147 -4.63 -12.36 -13.05
N GLY A 148 -5.89 -12.79 -13.10
CA GLY A 148 -6.74 -12.93 -11.93
C GLY A 148 -7.27 -11.59 -11.39
N ILE A 149 -7.04 -10.48 -12.10
CA ILE A 149 -7.52 -9.14 -11.77
C ILE A 149 -7.98 -8.40 -13.04
N PRO A 150 -9.04 -7.57 -12.98
CA PRO A 150 -9.58 -6.86 -14.13
C PRO A 150 -8.76 -5.58 -14.45
N LEU A 151 -7.47 -5.75 -14.78
CA LEU A 151 -6.57 -4.62 -15.03
C LEU A 151 -6.92 -3.85 -16.30
N PHE A 152 -7.19 -4.56 -17.40
CA PHE A 152 -7.45 -3.97 -18.70
C PHE A 152 -8.95 -3.75 -18.91
N GLY A 153 -9.36 -2.50 -19.18
CA GLY A 153 -10.71 -2.13 -19.57
C GLY A 153 -10.96 -2.36 -21.06
N SER A 154 -11.98 -1.70 -21.58
CA SER A 154 -12.31 -1.71 -23.03
C SER A 154 -11.38 -0.82 -23.87
N GLY A 155 -10.67 0.10 -23.24
CA GLY A 155 -9.75 1.05 -23.86
C GLY A 155 -8.28 0.70 -23.64
N ASN A 156 -7.42 1.65 -24.03
CA ASN A 156 -5.99 1.58 -23.79
C ASN A 156 -5.69 1.93 -22.31
N LEU A 157 -5.15 1.01 -21.53
CA LEU A 157 -4.80 1.21 -20.10
C LEU A 157 -3.99 2.50 -19.87
N TRP A 158 -3.12 2.86 -20.79
CA TRP A 158 -2.20 3.99 -20.68
C TRP A 158 -2.86 5.35 -20.96
N GLU A 159 -4.10 5.34 -21.42
CA GLU A 159 -4.95 6.52 -21.63
C GLU A 159 -6.05 6.61 -20.58
N GLU A 160 -6.21 5.59 -19.74
CA GLU A 160 -7.14 5.61 -18.63
C GLU A 160 -6.56 6.38 -17.43
N ASN A 161 -7.37 7.22 -16.80
CA ASN A 161 -7.03 7.84 -15.51
C ASN A 161 -6.72 6.77 -14.45
N ALA A 162 -5.59 6.92 -13.74
CA ALA A 162 -5.17 5.95 -12.74
C ALA A 162 -6.21 5.74 -11.62
N SER A 163 -7.01 6.76 -11.28
CA SER A 163 -8.07 6.63 -10.27
C SER A 163 -9.23 5.74 -10.76
N VAL A 164 -9.55 5.78 -12.07
CA VAL A 164 -10.57 4.91 -12.66
C VAL A 164 -10.10 3.45 -12.64
N VAL A 165 -8.85 3.22 -13.04
CA VAL A 165 -8.25 1.87 -12.99
C VAL A 165 -8.20 1.35 -11.54
N ALA A 166 -7.77 2.18 -10.59
CA ALA A 166 -7.71 1.80 -9.18
C ALA A 166 -9.08 1.50 -8.59
N SER A 167 -10.12 2.25 -8.97
CA SER A 167 -11.51 1.98 -8.56
C SER A 167 -12.01 0.63 -9.09
N ARG A 168 -11.70 0.30 -10.36
CA ARG A 168 -12.02 -1.01 -10.96
C ARG A 168 -11.33 -2.17 -10.22
N LEU A 169 -10.11 -1.93 -9.69
CA LEU A 169 -9.30 -2.91 -8.99
C LEU A 169 -9.55 -2.94 -7.47
N ASP A 170 -10.33 -2.01 -6.92
CA ASP A 170 -10.49 -1.80 -5.48
C ASP A 170 -9.12 -1.59 -4.77
N TRP A 171 -8.25 -0.76 -5.37
CA TRP A 171 -6.96 -0.44 -4.78
C TRP A 171 -7.00 0.92 -4.09
N PRO A 172 -6.66 0.98 -2.79
CA PRO A 172 -6.70 2.22 -2.02
C PRO A 172 -5.64 3.21 -2.50
N ARG A 173 -6.02 4.50 -2.49
CA ARG A 173 -5.09 5.57 -2.82
C ARG A 173 -4.00 5.67 -1.75
N GLU A 174 -2.75 5.60 -2.19
CA GLU A 174 -1.56 5.78 -1.35
C GLU A 174 -1.11 7.23 -1.31
N SER A 175 -1.07 7.89 -2.47
CA SER A 175 -0.57 9.25 -2.62
C SER A 175 -1.34 10.02 -3.69
N ARG A 176 -1.41 11.34 -3.49
CA ARG A 176 -1.84 12.30 -4.50
C ARG A 176 -1.03 13.58 -4.34
N THR A 177 -0.37 13.99 -5.40
CA THR A 177 0.33 15.26 -5.55
C THR A 177 -0.25 16.02 -6.74
N SER A 178 0.27 17.22 -7.04
CA SER A 178 -0.12 17.99 -8.22
C SER A 178 0.31 17.34 -9.54
N TYR A 179 1.29 16.42 -9.51
CA TYR A 179 1.92 15.84 -10.70
C TYR A 179 1.78 14.31 -10.81
N GLU A 180 1.45 13.61 -9.72
CA GLU A 180 1.25 12.16 -9.75
C GLU A 180 0.19 11.71 -8.75
N THR A 181 -0.35 10.52 -9.00
CA THR A 181 -1.18 9.80 -8.04
C THR A 181 -0.74 8.34 -8.00
N SER A 182 -0.80 7.72 -6.83
CA SER A 182 -0.49 6.31 -6.67
C SER A 182 -1.47 5.58 -5.77
N PHE A 183 -1.61 4.29 -6.03
CA PHE A 183 -2.48 3.36 -5.32
C PHE A 183 -1.65 2.14 -4.96
N ARG A 184 -1.74 1.69 -3.70
CA ARG A 184 -1.00 0.52 -3.23
C ARG A 184 -1.90 -0.34 -2.37
N ARG A 185 -1.95 -1.62 -2.70
CA ARG A 185 -2.67 -2.62 -1.93
C ARG A 185 -1.68 -3.67 -1.40
N TYR A 186 -1.73 -3.89 -0.11
CA TYR A 186 -1.10 -5.02 0.55
C TYR A 186 -2.19 -6.05 0.89
N PRO A 187 -2.33 -7.17 0.15
CA PRO A 187 -3.41 -8.13 0.36
C PRO A 187 -3.51 -8.64 1.80
N TYR A 188 -2.37 -8.81 2.46
CA TYR A 188 -2.32 -9.28 3.85
C TYR A 188 -2.95 -8.33 4.87
N THR A 189 -3.14 -7.05 4.56
CA THR A 189 -3.84 -6.10 5.45
C THR A 189 -5.34 -6.28 5.43
N PHE A 190 -5.87 -7.01 4.47
CA PHE A 190 -7.30 -7.25 4.27
C PHE A 190 -7.68 -8.72 4.55
N ASN A 191 -6.79 -9.53 5.14
CA ASN A 191 -6.95 -10.98 5.30
C ASN A 191 -7.39 -11.69 4.01
N ALA A 192 -6.98 -11.14 2.86
CA ALA A 192 -7.32 -11.63 1.54
C ALA A 192 -6.05 -12.10 0.82
N GLU A 193 -6.11 -13.26 0.19
CA GLU A 193 -5.07 -13.70 -0.73
C GLU A 193 -5.42 -13.19 -2.14
N THR A 194 -4.50 -12.46 -2.75
CA THR A 194 -4.62 -12.07 -4.16
C THR A 194 -3.58 -12.84 -4.95
N LYS A 195 -4.02 -13.61 -5.95
CA LYS A 195 -3.14 -14.31 -6.88
C LYS A 195 -3.12 -13.62 -8.23
N VAL A 196 -1.93 -13.45 -8.78
CA VAL A 196 -1.70 -12.94 -10.13
C VAL A 196 -0.93 -14.01 -10.89
N PHE A 197 -1.42 -14.44 -12.03
CA PHE A 197 -0.93 -15.61 -12.75
C PHE A 197 -0.82 -16.89 -11.86
N GLY A 198 -1.77 -17.04 -10.93
CA GLY A 198 -1.78 -18.16 -9.98
C GLY A 198 -0.79 -18.04 -8.81
N VAL A 199 0.11 -17.05 -8.81
CA VAL A 199 1.10 -16.80 -7.76
C VAL A 199 0.60 -15.72 -6.79
N ARG A 200 0.81 -15.93 -5.48
CA ARG A 200 0.42 -14.97 -4.44
C ARG A 200 1.17 -13.65 -4.60
N ALA A 201 0.43 -12.54 -4.66
CA ALA A 201 1.00 -11.21 -4.65
C ALA A 201 1.14 -10.68 -3.22
N LEU A 202 2.31 -10.12 -2.88
CA LEU A 202 2.57 -9.46 -1.60
C LEU A 202 2.16 -7.98 -1.63
N CYS A 203 2.36 -7.32 -2.79
CA CYS A 203 2.04 -5.92 -2.98
C CYS A 203 1.60 -5.67 -4.43
N LEU A 204 0.57 -4.86 -4.58
CA LEU A 204 0.03 -4.41 -5.86
C LEU A 204 0.13 -2.88 -5.88
N PHE A 205 0.73 -2.32 -6.91
CA PHE A 205 0.98 -0.90 -7.03
C PHE A 205 0.60 -0.37 -8.40
N LEU A 206 -0.10 0.76 -8.42
CA LEU A 206 -0.50 1.50 -9.62
C LEU A 206 -0.04 2.95 -9.47
N GLN A 207 0.53 3.50 -10.52
CA GLN A 207 0.96 4.90 -10.59
C GLN A 207 0.44 5.54 -11.87
N GLY A 208 0.16 6.83 -11.79
CA GLY A 208 -0.24 7.64 -12.94
C GLY A 208 -0.33 9.11 -12.60
N THR A 209 -0.95 9.85 -13.50
CA THR A 209 -1.31 11.27 -13.33
C THR A 209 -2.83 11.41 -13.25
N ALA A 210 -3.32 12.64 -13.18
CA ALA A 210 -4.75 12.91 -13.26
C ALA A 210 -5.39 12.39 -14.58
N ASP A 211 -4.61 12.28 -15.65
CA ASP A 211 -5.12 12.00 -16.99
C ASP A 211 -4.85 10.57 -17.45
N ARG A 212 -3.78 9.93 -16.97
CA ARG A 212 -3.34 8.63 -17.49
C ARG A 212 -2.67 7.74 -16.45
N THR A 213 -2.73 6.45 -16.67
CA THR A 213 -1.92 5.43 -15.99
C THR A 213 -0.50 5.41 -16.58
N SER A 214 0.51 5.22 -15.74
CA SER A 214 1.91 5.17 -16.17
C SER A 214 2.61 3.85 -15.84
N ARG A 215 2.24 3.18 -14.76
CA ARG A 215 2.90 1.94 -14.34
C ARG A 215 2.01 1.10 -13.43
N VAL A 216 2.09 -0.22 -13.60
CA VAL A 216 1.59 -1.20 -12.65
C VAL A 216 2.75 -2.08 -12.20
N THR A 217 2.85 -2.34 -10.90
CA THR A 217 3.89 -3.23 -10.34
C THR A 217 3.23 -4.23 -9.40
N ILE A 218 3.60 -5.50 -9.55
CA ILE A 218 3.13 -6.59 -8.72
C ILE A 218 4.35 -7.26 -8.11
N LEU A 219 4.43 -7.28 -6.79
CA LEU A 219 5.51 -7.88 -6.03
C LEU A 219 5.06 -9.24 -5.52
N PHE A 220 5.76 -10.31 -5.89
CA PHE A 220 5.47 -11.68 -5.48
C PHE A 220 6.33 -12.12 -4.31
N ALA A 221 7.62 -11.82 -4.35
CA ALA A 221 8.55 -12.13 -3.27
C ALA A 221 9.46 -10.95 -2.98
N ASN A 222 9.82 -10.76 -1.71
CA ASN A 222 10.71 -9.68 -1.30
C ASN A 222 11.42 -10.02 0.02
N LYS A 223 12.70 -9.79 0.07
CA LYS A 223 13.54 -10.02 1.26
C LYS A 223 13.05 -9.25 2.49
N GLY A 224 12.52 -8.04 2.31
CA GLY A 224 11.96 -7.24 3.41
C GLY A 224 10.70 -7.86 4.02
N ASP A 225 9.97 -8.65 3.26
CA ASP A 225 8.77 -9.33 3.69
C ASP A 225 9.06 -10.77 4.20
N ILE A 226 10.28 -11.03 4.68
CA ILE A 226 10.79 -12.35 5.10
C ILE A 226 9.89 -13.05 6.12
N ALA A 227 9.16 -12.30 6.95
CA ALA A 227 8.20 -12.85 7.92
C ALA A 227 7.11 -13.73 7.29
N PHE A 228 6.77 -13.52 6.00
CA PHE A 228 5.80 -14.37 5.28
C PHE A 228 6.30 -15.79 4.98
N TYR A 229 7.60 -16.02 5.17
CA TYR A 229 8.26 -17.30 4.91
C TYR A 229 8.61 -18.04 6.20
N MET A 230 8.05 -17.58 7.33
CA MET A 230 8.21 -18.16 8.65
C MET A 230 7.49 -19.49 8.74
N SER A 231 8.19 -20.54 9.17
CA SER A 231 7.60 -21.82 9.54
C SER A 231 7.06 -21.78 10.99
N PRO A 232 6.24 -22.74 11.43
CA PRO A 232 5.87 -22.85 12.84
C PRO A 232 7.06 -22.94 13.80
N GLN A 233 8.16 -23.60 13.37
CA GLN A 233 9.40 -23.68 14.15
C GLN A 233 10.08 -22.31 14.26
N ASP A 234 10.13 -21.54 13.16
CA ASP A 234 10.67 -20.18 13.17
C ASP A 234 9.83 -19.26 14.07
N ALA A 235 8.49 -19.41 14.01
CA ALA A 235 7.57 -18.64 14.84
C ALA A 235 7.80 -18.86 16.35
N ALA A 236 8.13 -20.10 16.75
CA ALA A 236 8.46 -20.44 18.14
C ALA A 236 9.75 -19.77 18.64
N LEU A 237 10.62 -19.33 17.74
CA LEU A 237 11.86 -18.63 18.06
C LEU A 237 11.70 -17.10 18.18
N GLN A 238 10.53 -16.57 17.82
CA GLN A 238 10.25 -15.14 17.94
C GLN A 238 9.94 -14.78 19.40
N LYS A 239 10.36 -13.60 19.80
CA LYS A 239 10.06 -13.06 21.14
C LYS A 239 9.21 -11.81 20.99
N GLU A 240 8.13 -11.75 21.75
CA GLU A 240 7.27 -10.58 21.77
C GLU A 240 8.05 -9.32 22.19
N GLY A 241 7.81 -8.20 21.48
CA GLY A 241 8.49 -6.93 21.74
C GLY A 241 9.97 -6.90 21.32
N GLN A 242 10.47 -7.91 20.61
CA GLN A 242 11.82 -7.94 20.06
C GLN A 242 11.84 -7.83 18.54
N PRO A 243 12.96 -7.40 17.91
CA PRO A 243 13.15 -7.45 16.48
C PRO A 243 12.83 -8.83 15.92
N LEU A 244 12.37 -8.87 14.65
CA LEU A 244 12.20 -10.12 13.94
C LEU A 244 13.53 -10.90 13.94
N ASN A 245 13.53 -12.05 14.57
CA ASN A 245 14.67 -12.98 14.54
C ASN A 245 14.64 -13.73 13.20
N VAL A 246 15.40 -13.25 12.22
CA VAL A 246 15.50 -13.88 10.90
C VAL A 246 16.34 -15.14 10.99
N THR A 247 15.72 -16.30 10.76
CA THR A 247 16.38 -17.61 10.81
C THR A 247 16.84 -18.03 9.41
N ASP A 248 17.80 -18.98 9.37
CA ASP A 248 18.17 -19.66 8.12
C ASP A 248 16.98 -20.40 7.49
N GLY A 249 16.03 -20.87 8.30
CA GLY A 249 14.80 -21.50 7.86
C GLY A 249 13.97 -20.56 7.00
N MET A 250 13.72 -19.36 7.52
CA MET A 250 12.99 -18.30 6.79
C MET A 250 13.69 -17.95 5.47
N MET A 251 15.02 -17.80 5.47
CA MET A 251 15.79 -17.51 4.25
C MET A 251 15.70 -18.64 3.24
N ARG A 252 15.82 -19.90 3.65
CA ARG A 252 15.64 -21.06 2.75
C ARG A 252 14.24 -21.11 2.16
N ASN A 253 13.20 -20.88 2.96
CA ASN A 253 11.80 -20.87 2.50
C ASN A 253 11.57 -19.73 1.49
N PHE A 254 12.09 -18.53 1.75
CA PHE A 254 12.05 -17.41 0.82
C PHE A 254 12.70 -17.72 -0.52
N GLN A 255 13.93 -18.27 -0.48
CA GLN A 255 14.66 -18.65 -1.69
C GLN A 255 13.96 -19.78 -2.45
N SER A 256 13.36 -20.75 -1.75
CA SER A 256 12.59 -21.82 -2.35
C SER A 256 11.35 -21.31 -3.03
N ALA A 257 10.61 -20.39 -2.39
CA ALA A 257 9.44 -19.73 -2.98
C ALA A 257 9.82 -18.99 -4.27
N MET A 258 10.85 -18.16 -4.25
CA MET A 258 11.32 -17.46 -5.46
C MET A 258 11.66 -18.40 -6.61
N ARG A 259 12.36 -19.54 -6.31
CA ARG A 259 12.70 -20.54 -7.33
C ARG A 259 11.47 -21.26 -7.90
N ALA A 260 10.41 -21.42 -7.12
CA ALA A 260 9.16 -22.05 -7.57
C ALA A 260 8.24 -21.07 -8.33
N GLU A 261 8.15 -19.84 -7.85
CA GLU A 261 7.21 -18.83 -8.37
C GLU A 261 7.66 -18.26 -9.73
N GLN A 262 8.96 -18.03 -9.92
CA GLN A 262 9.48 -17.43 -11.16
C GLN A 262 9.20 -18.29 -12.41
N PRO A 263 9.43 -19.63 -12.44
CA PRO A 263 9.04 -20.45 -13.57
C PRO A 263 7.53 -20.50 -13.82
N THR A 264 6.72 -20.49 -12.77
CA THR A 264 5.25 -20.45 -12.87
C THR A 264 4.79 -19.19 -13.59
N LEU A 265 5.27 -18.01 -13.16
CA LEU A 265 4.98 -16.74 -13.81
C LEU A 265 5.44 -16.71 -15.26
N ARG A 266 6.67 -17.18 -15.54
CA ARG A 266 7.22 -17.28 -16.89
C ARG A 266 6.35 -18.17 -17.78
N SER A 267 5.93 -19.34 -17.29
CA SER A 267 5.08 -20.25 -18.05
C SER A 267 3.73 -19.63 -18.38
N SER A 268 3.10 -18.97 -17.44
CA SER A 268 1.81 -18.28 -17.64
C SER A 268 1.92 -17.15 -18.68
N LEU A 269 2.99 -16.34 -18.59
CA LEU A 269 3.25 -15.27 -19.55
C LEU A 269 3.60 -15.80 -20.94
N ASN A 270 4.41 -16.89 -21.02
CA ASN A 270 4.71 -17.55 -22.29
C ASN A 270 3.46 -18.16 -22.96
N ALA A 271 2.54 -18.71 -22.18
CA ALA A 271 1.29 -19.27 -22.70
C ALA A 271 0.39 -18.20 -23.33
N LEU A 272 0.43 -16.98 -22.82
CA LEU A 272 -0.33 -15.83 -23.36
C LEU A 272 0.35 -15.15 -24.53
N PHE A 273 1.64 -14.85 -24.39
CA PHE A 273 2.33 -13.89 -25.26
C PHE A 273 3.45 -14.51 -26.09
N GLY A 274 3.69 -15.81 -25.95
CA GLY A 274 4.81 -16.50 -26.58
C GLY A 274 6.11 -16.35 -25.78
N ASN A 275 7.26 -16.63 -26.41
CA ASN A 275 8.53 -16.65 -25.73
C ASN A 275 9.02 -15.24 -25.34
N ALA A 276 9.52 -15.12 -24.11
CA ALA A 276 10.14 -13.90 -23.63
C ALA A 276 11.42 -13.55 -24.40
N ARG A 277 11.73 -12.27 -24.47
CA ARG A 277 13.09 -11.78 -24.74
C ARG A 277 13.72 -11.22 -23.47
N THR A 278 15.01 -11.45 -23.26
CA THR A 278 15.75 -10.82 -22.17
C THR A 278 16.13 -9.39 -22.55
N VAL A 279 15.85 -8.44 -21.66
CA VAL A 279 16.18 -7.02 -21.85
C VAL A 279 16.92 -6.48 -20.63
N SER A 280 17.85 -5.54 -20.86
CA SER A 280 18.44 -4.76 -19.78
C SER A 280 17.57 -3.53 -19.55
N LEU A 281 17.15 -3.30 -18.31
CA LEU A 281 16.38 -2.11 -17.91
C LEU A 281 17.28 -0.92 -17.57
N GLY A 282 18.55 -1.00 -17.97
CA GLY A 282 19.54 0.02 -17.68
C GLY A 282 20.20 -0.15 -16.30
N ARG A 283 21.00 0.83 -15.93
CA ARG A 283 21.56 0.95 -14.58
C ARG A 283 20.65 1.89 -13.78
N PHE A 284 19.95 1.34 -12.82
CA PHE A 284 19.41 2.16 -11.74
C PHE A 284 20.39 2.04 -10.57
N MET A 285 21.03 3.15 -10.21
CA MET A 285 22.13 3.15 -9.23
C MET A 285 23.33 2.30 -9.72
N SER A 286 23.98 1.56 -8.84
CA SER A 286 25.07 0.63 -9.21
C SER A 286 24.57 -0.71 -9.73
N THR A 287 23.24 -0.93 -9.78
CA THR A 287 22.65 -2.23 -10.07
C THR A 287 22.09 -2.28 -11.49
N ARG A 288 22.54 -3.27 -12.26
CA ARG A 288 21.95 -3.60 -13.55
C ARG A 288 20.75 -4.50 -13.34
N GLU A 289 19.56 -4.06 -13.75
CA GLU A 289 18.39 -4.90 -13.79
C GLU A 289 18.24 -5.55 -15.16
N GLU A 290 17.96 -6.85 -15.15
CA GLU A 290 17.54 -7.61 -16.33
C GLU A 290 16.13 -8.11 -16.12
N ALA A 291 15.34 -8.11 -17.20
CA ALA A 291 13.97 -8.58 -17.19
C ALA A 291 13.70 -9.52 -18.36
N MET A 292 12.81 -10.48 -18.14
CA MET A 292 12.12 -11.16 -19.23
C MET A 292 10.96 -10.25 -19.67
N ARG A 293 10.91 -9.96 -20.97
CA ARG A 293 9.94 -9.02 -21.56
C ARG A 293 9.02 -9.72 -22.54
N TRP A 294 7.74 -9.42 -22.41
CA TRP A 294 6.67 -9.70 -23.37
C TRP A 294 5.95 -8.41 -23.72
N ASP A 295 5.61 -8.25 -24.98
CA ASP A 295 4.88 -7.08 -25.44
C ASP A 295 3.48 -7.51 -25.94
N TRP A 296 2.46 -6.78 -25.49
CA TRP A 296 1.08 -6.99 -25.89
C TRP A 296 0.29 -5.69 -25.83
N ASN A 297 -0.39 -5.34 -26.92
CA ASN A 297 -1.32 -4.20 -27.01
C ASN A 297 -0.76 -2.89 -26.40
N GLY A 298 0.45 -2.50 -26.79
CA GLY A 298 1.12 -1.29 -26.30
C GLY A 298 1.64 -1.38 -24.87
N SER A 299 1.52 -2.54 -24.23
CA SER A 299 2.02 -2.82 -22.88
C SER A 299 3.23 -3.75 -22.94
N SER A 300 4.25 -3.48 -22.13
CA SER A 300 5.38 -4.38 -21.90
C SER A 300 5.29 -4.98 -20.50
N PHE A 301 5.25 -6.31 -20.42
CA PHE A 301 5.30 -7.10 -19.20
C PHE A 301 6.75 -7.45 -18.91
N LEU A 302 7.29 -6.99 -17.80
CA LEU A 302 8.68 -7.10 -17.41
C LEU A 302 8.78 -7.93 -16.14
N LEU A 303 9.10 -9.22 -16.26
CA LEU A 303 9.33 -10.08 -15.10
C LEU A 303 10.79 -9.94 -14.66
N VAL A 304 10.98 -9.30 -13.51
CA VAL A 304 12.29 -9.05 -12.89
C VAL A 304 12.50 -10.04 -11.76
N HIS A 305 13.58 -10.79 -11.82
CA HIS A 305 14.02 -11.70 -10.77
C HIS A 305 15.42 -11.30 -10.31
N GLN A 306 15.51 -10.74 -9.12
CA GLN A 306 16.76 -10.45 -8.44
C GLN A 306 16.97 -11.48 -7.34
N PRO A 307 17.90 -12.43 -7.52
CA PRO A 307 18.11 -13.53 -6.57
C PRO A 307 18.35 -13.01 -5.14
N ASN A 308 17.66 -13.59 -4.17
CA ASN A 308 17.72 -13.23 -2.75
C ASN A 308 17.23 -11.81 -2.41
N GLU A 309 16.67 -11.07 -3.35
CA GLU A 309 16.16 -9.72 -3.14
C GLU A 309 14.66 -9.62 -3.39
N TYR A 310 14.23 -9.80 -4.65
CA TYR A 310 12.82 -9.73 -4.99
C TYR A 310 12.46 -10.42 -6.31
N LEU A 311 11.18 -10.76 -6.44
CA LEU A 311 10.52 -11.21 -7.68
C LEU A 311 9.33 -10.28 -7.93
N MET A 312 9.33 -9.57 -9.06
CA MET A 312 8.26 -8.63 -9.41
C MET A 312 7.92 -8.65 -10.90
N LEU A 313 6.68 -8.31 -11.20
CA LEU A 313 6.22 -8.02 -12.55
C LEU A 313 5.93 -6.52 -12.65
N ARG A 314 6.58 -5.84 -13.58
CA ARG A 314 6.26 -4.47 -13.98
C ARG A 314 5.51 -4.50 -15.30
N ILE A 315 4.41 -3.77 -15.40
CA ILE A 315 3.68 -3.55 -16.63
C ILE A 315 3.78 -2.06 -16.93
N VAL A 316 4.30 -1.70 -18.09
CA VAL A 316 4.58 -0.32 -18.49
C VAL A 316 4.19 -0.09 -19.94
N PRO A 317 3.96 1.17 -20.38
CA PRO A 317 3.79 1.48 -21.80
C PRO A 317 5.04 1.05 -22.58
N THR A 318 4.86 0.34 -23.69
CA THR A 318 5.99 -0.11 -24.53
C THR A 318 6.87 1.07 -25.00
N ARG A 319 6.26 2.20 -25.31
CA ARG A 319 6.94 3.42 -25.77
C ARG A 319 7.89 4.02 -24.71
N GLU A 320 7.63 3.83 -23.40
CA GLU A 320 8.45 4.44 -22.34
C GLU A 320 9.76 3.69 -22.07
N LEU A 321 9.90 2.47 -22.58
CA LEU A 321 11.15 1.71 -22.47
C LEU A 321 12.23 2.18 -23.45
N ASP A 322 11.83 2.92 -24.47
CA ASP A 322 12.72 3.37 -25.54
C ASP A 322 13.24 4.82 -25.32
N ASP A 323 12.76 5.51 -24.26
CA ASP A 323 13.03 6.94 -23.98
C ASP A 323 13.97 7.11 -22.77
N ALA A 324 15.28 7.04 -23.00
CA ALA A 324 16.31 7.12 -21.95
C ALA A 324 16.58 8.55 -21.40
N ASP A 325 16.06 9.61 -22.03
CA ASP A 325 16.45 11.01 -21.76
C ASP A 325 15.47 11.80 -20.84
N SER A 326 14.38 11.16 -20.38
CA SER A 326 13.30 11.86 -19.66
C SER A 326 13.66 12.31 -18.22
N SER A 327 14.57 11.62 -17.54
CA SER A 327 14.86 11.86 -16.12
C SER A 327 15.62 13.16 -15.83
N LYS A 328 16.57 13.56 -16.68
CA LYS A 328 17.35 14.80 -16.49
C LYS A 328 16.49 16.06 -16.60
N LYS A 329 15.57 16.08 -17.57
CA LYS A 329 14.65 17.20 -17.78
C LYS A 329 13.66 17.33 -16.62
N ALA A 330 13.17 16.20 -16.10
CA ALA A 330 12.23 16.18 -14.98
C ALA A 330 12.82 16.76 -13.70
N PHE A 331 14.06 16.40 -13.34
CA PHE A 331 14.74 16.93 -12.16
C PHE A 331 14.98 18.44 -12.25
N SER A 332 15.49 18.93 -13.39
CA SER A 332 15.74 20.37 -13.59
C SER A 332 14.45 21.18 -13.45
N THR A 333 13.35 20.70 -14.02
CA THR A 333 12.04 21.34 -13.89
C THR A 333 11.53 21.31 -12.45
N ALA A 334 11.63 20.14 -11.78
CA ALA A 334 11.20 20.00 -10.39
C ALA A 334 11.97 20.97 -9.47
N LYS A 335 13.29 21.09 -9.64
CA LYS A 335 14.14 21.98 -8.81
C LYS A 335 13.74 23.45 -8.92
N GLN A 336 13.29 23.92 -10.09
CA GLN A 336 12.83 25.30 -10.29
C GLN A 336 11.49 25.60 -9.60
N GLU A 337 10.70 24.57 -9.31
CA GLU A 337 9.34 24.70 -8.75
C GLU A 337 9.28 24.43 -7.24
N LEU A 338 10.39 24.04 -6.60
CA LEU A 338 10.37 23.58 -5.18
C LEU A 338 9.81 24.62 -4.24
N SER A 339 10.23 25.88 -4.34
CA SER A 339 9.75 26.95 -3.45
C SER A 339 8.26 27.22 -3.60
N LYS A 340 7.67 26.96 -4.76
CA LYS A 340 6.22 27.10 -4.99
C LYS A 340 5.41 26.02 -4.30
N ARG A 341 6.04 24.94 -3.83
CA ARG A 341 5.40 23.85 -3.09
C ARG A 341 5.34 24.16 -1.58
N VAL A 342 5.94 25.25 -1.13
CA VAL A 342 5.86 25.69 0.26
C VAL A 342 4.60 26.52 0.46
N ALA A 343 3.82 26.17 1.48
CA ALA A 343 2.64 26.92 1.87
C ALA A 343 2.79 27.40 3.30
N GLU A 344 2.45 28.66 3.53
CA GLU A 344 2.25 29.23 4.85
C GLU A 344 0.75 29.21 5.16
N ARG A 345 0.39 28.63 6.30
CA ARG A 345 -1.01 28.51 6.76
C ARG A 345 -1.35 29.64 7.74
N PRO A 346 -2.63 30.01 7.88
CA PRO A 346 -3.06 31.10 8.78
C PRO A 346 -2.64 30.92 10.25
N ASN A 347 -2.35 29.70 10.68
CA ASN A 347 -1.87 29.38 12.02
C ASN A 347 -0.34 29.51 12.18
N GLY A 348 0.37 29.92 11.14
CA GLY A 348 1.84 30.04 11.11
C GLY A 348 2.58 28.76 10.78
N ASP A 349 1.90 27.68 10.39
CA ASP A 349 2.57 26.49 9.87
C ASP A 349 3.16 26.79 8.49
N VAL A 350 4.45 26.58 8.33
CA VAL A 350 5.14 26.55 7.03
C VAL A 350 5.37 25.09 6.66
N ILE A 351 4.84 24.65 5.51
CA ILE A 351 4.81 23.23 5.14
C ILE A 351 5.13 23.02 3.67
N ILE A 352 5.94 22.02 3.36
CA ILE A 352 6.18 21.54 2.00
C ILE A 352 5.04 20.60 1.60
N ASN A 353 4.35 20.96 0.53
CA ASN A 353 3.30 20.17 -0.10
C ASN A 353 3.85 19.28 -1.24
N ASP A 354 2.98 18.48 -1.84
CA ASP A 354 3.26 17.66 -3.03
C ASP A 354 4.39 16.64 -2.84
N LEU A 355 4.68 16.25 -1.60
CA LEU A 355 5.61 15.16 -1.34
C LEU A 355 4.87 13.81 -1.49
N PRO A 356 5.30 12.92 -2.40
CA PRO A 356 4.64 11.64 -2.58
C PRO A 356 4.66 10.79 -1.30
N MET A 357 3.56 10.09 -1.02
CA MET A 357 3.55 9.05 -0.01
C MET A 357 4.02 7.72 -0.61
N VAL A 358 4.81 6.98 0.15
CA VAL A 358 5.15 5.59 -0.11
C VAL A 358 4.94 4.83 1.18
N ASN A 359 4.00 3.90 1.18
CA ASN A 359 3.76 3.04 2.32
C ASN A 359 4.76 1.87 2.29
N GLN A 360 5.66 1.81 3.26
CA GLN A 360 6.65 0.75 3.35
C GLN A 360 6.09 -0.65 3.67
N GLY A 361 4.83 -0.74 4.14
CA GLY A 361 4.24 -1.98 4.64
C GLY A 361 4.84 -2.41 5.98
N ARG A 362 4.79 -3.72 6.26
CA ARG A 362 5.26 -4.30 7.54
C ARG A 362 6.77 -4.56 7.60
N LYS A 363 7.53 -4.10 6.64
CA LYS A 363 8.97 -4.34 6.51
C LYS A 363 9.80 -3.16 7.02
N GLY A 364 11.04 -3.42 7.41
CA GLY A 364 12.00 -2.41 7.87
C GLY A 364 12.54 -1.51 6.73
N TYR A 365 11.68 -1.02 5.85
CA TYR A 365 12.04 -0.27 4.65
C TYR A 365 11.87 1.25 4.83
N CYS A 366 11.98 1.77 6.07
CA CYS A 366 11.85 3.21 6.31
C CYS A 366 12.85 4.03 5.49
N VAL A 367 14.11 3.60 5.38
CA VAL A 367 15.13 4.30 4.57
C VAL A 367 14.84 4.19 3.08
N PRO A 368 14.67 3.01 2.46
CA PRO A 368 14.33 2.91 1.04
C PRO A 368 13.04 3.64 0.65
N ALA A 369 12.00 3.54 1.47
CA ALA A 369 10.72 4.21 1.19
C ALA A 369 10.85 5.75 1.28
N THR A 370 11.58 6.26 2.29
CA THR A 370 11.87 7.70 2.42
C THR A 370 12.66 8.22 1.21
N PHE A 371 13.66 7.45 0.73
CA PHE A 371 14.41 7.81 -0.47
C PHE A 371 13.58 7.71 -1.74
N GLU A 372 12.69 6.72 -1.90
CA GLU A 372 11.74 6.68 -3.01
C GLU A 372 10.87 7.94 -3.05
N ARG A 373 10.31 8.36 -1.90
CA ARG A 373 9.50 9.58 -1.78
C ARG A 373 10.29 10.80 -2.22
N LEU A 374 11.51 10.93 -1.70
CA LEU A 374 12.36 12.08 -1.94
C LEU A 374 12.80 12.15 -3.41
N LEU A 375 13.25 11.05 -4.00
CA LEU A 375 13.65 10.99 -5.42
C LEU A 375 12.46 11.33 -6.33
N ARG A 376 11.28 10.75 -6.08
CA ARG A 376 10.07 11.07 -6.84
C ARG A 376 9.62 12.53 -6.67
N TYR A 377 9.81 13.11 -5.49
CA TYR A 377 9.57 14.54 -5.27
C TYR A 377 10.42 15.44 -6.15
N TYR A 378 11.66 15.02 -6.42
CA TYR A 378 12.56 15.67 -7.36
C TYR A 378 12.39 15.22 -8.83
N GLY A 379 11.37 14.41 -9.14
CA GLY A 379 11.09 13.93 -10.50
C GLY A 379 12.01 12.79 -10.95
N ILE A 380 12.78 12.18 -10.06
CA ILE A 380 13.61 11.01 -10.33
C ILE A 380 12.80 9.73 -10.08
N PRO A 381 12.54 8.89 -11.10
CA PRO A 381 11.86 7.63 -10.91
C PRO A 381 12.59 6.73 -9.90
N ALA A 382 11.88 6.19 -8.95
CA ALA A 382 12.45 5.31 -7.92
C ALA A 382 11.45 4.22 -7.49
N ASP A 383 11.97 3.14 -6.90
CA ASP A 383 11.21 2.02 -6.34
C ASP A 383 11.92 1.53 -5.07
N MET A 384 11.20 1.44 -3.95
CA MET A 384 11.80 1.11 -2.64
C MET A 384 12.43 -0.29 -2.60
N ASN A 385 11.97 -1.25 -3.43
CA ASN A 385 12.56 -2.59 -3.46
C ASN A 385 13.92 -2.58 -4.17
N VAL A 386 14.04 -1.80 -5.26
CA VAL A 386 15.32 -1.58 -5.95
C VAL A 386 16.27 -0.80 -5.06
N LEU A 387 15.78 0.22 -4.37
CA LEU A 387 16.54 1.01 -3.40
C LEU A 387 17.01 0.13 -2.23
N ALA A 388 16.17 -0.75 -1.71
CA ALA A 388 16.52 -1.68 -0.64
C ALA A 388 17.65 -2.63 -1.07
N MET A 389 17.58 -3.17 -2.28
CA MET A 389 18.64 -4.01 -2.85
C MET A 389 19.94 -3.22 -3.00
N ALA A 390 19.91 -2.04 -3.64
CA ALA A 390 21.08 -1.20 -3.87
C ALA A 390 21.72 -0.72 -2.55
N GLY A 391 20.89 -0.37 -1.56
CA GLY A 391 21.30 0.00 -0.20
C GLY A 391 21.67 -1.18 0.70
N LYS A 392 21.72 -2.42 0.17
CA LYS A 392 22.05 -3.64 0.92
C LYS A 392 21.22 -3.83 2.19
N THR A 393 19.93 -3.51 2.12
CA THR A 393 18.99 -3.74 3.23
C THR A 393 19.05 -5.20 3.67
N THR A 394 19.12 -5.46 4.95
CA THR A 394 19.11 -6.82 5.50
C THR A 394 17.70 -7.42 5.54
N ALA A 395 17.59 -8.74 5.53
CA ALA A 395 16.30 -9.40 5.68
C ALA A 395 15.69 -9.08 7.05
N GLY A 396 14.44 -8.61 7.06
CA GLY A 396 13.73 -8.22 8.29
C GLY A 396 14.35 -7.07 9.07
N GLY A 397 15.44 -6.45 8.53
CA GLY A 397 16.19 -5.39 9.18
C GLY A 397 16.15 -4.07 8.42
N GLY A 398 16.81 -3.06 8.96
CA GLY A 398 16.90 -1.73 8.38
C GLY A 398 18.00 -1.59 7.33
N THR A 399 18.08 -0.38 6.76
CA THR A 399 19.11 0.04 5.82
C THR A 399 19.93 1.15 6.46
N SER A 400 21.26 1.10 6.32
CA SER A 400 22.12 2.23 6.68
C SER A 400 21.88 3.41 5.74
N ILE A 401 21.71 4.62 6.29
CA ILE A 401 21.58 5.86 5.49
C ILE A 401 22.80 6.07 4.61
N SER A 402 24.00 5.82 5.12
CA SER A 402 25.23 5.97 4.33
C SER A 402 25.28 5.01 3.13
N GLN A 403 24.80 3.79 3.28
CA GLN A 403 24.73 2.82 2.18
C GLN A 403 23.74 3.26 1.09
N ILE A 404 22.55 3.74 1.48
CA ILE A 404 21.57 4.21 0.49
C ILE A 404 22.02 5.50 -0.18
N GLN A 405 22.68 6.42 0.55
CA GLN A 405 23.28 7.62 -0.02
C GLN A 405 24.35 7.29 -1.06
N ALA A 406 25.25 6.37 -0.73
CA ALA A 406 26.26 5.88 -1.68
C ALA A 406 25.62 5.22 -2.91
N ALA A 407 24.57 4.43 -2.72
CA ALA A 407 23.86 3.77 -3.81
C ALA A 407 23.14 4.77 -4.73
N THR A 408 22.57 5.84 -4.19
CA THR A 408 21.79 6.85 -4.93
C THR A 408 22.64 7.99 -5.49
N TYR A 409 23.90 8.10 -5.08
CA TYR A 409 24.79 9.20 -5.46
C TYR A 409 24.82 9.44 -6.98
N GLY A 410 25.06 8.39 -7.76
CA GLY A 410 25.14 8.51 -9.22
C GLY A 410 23.85 9.02 -9.86
N VAL A 411 22.71 8.49 -9.45
CA VAL A 411 21.40 8.89 -9.99
C VAL A 411 21.05 10.34 -9.63
N ILE A 412 21.42 10.78 -8.43
CA ILE A 412 21.22 12.17 -7.99
C ILE A 412 22.18 13.10 -8.76
N ALA A 413 23.46 12.71 -8.92
CA ALA A 413 24.45 13.49 -9.66
C ALA A 413 24.11 13.59 -11.16
N ASP A 414 23.65 12.49 -11.79
CA ASP A 414 23.21 12.48 -13.19
C ASP A 414 22.00 13.41 -13.42
N ALA A 415 21.17 13.58 -12.40
CA ALA A 415 20.08 14.54 -12.41
C ALA A 415 20.52 15.98 -12.10
N GLY A 416 21.78 16.22 -11.76
CA GLY A 416 22.33 17.55 -11.43
C GLY A 416 22.17 17.95 -9.97
N GLY A 417 21.95 16.98 -9.07
CA GLY A 417 21.85 17.19 -7.64
C GLY A 417 23.03 16.62 -6.85
N SER A 418 23.04 16.86 -5.55
CA SER A 418 23.98 16.29 -4.59
C SER A 418 23.30 16.12 -3.25
N ILE A 419 23.82 15.19 -2.42
CA ILE A 419 23.29 14.96 -1.08
C ILE A 419 24.28 15.41 -0.03
N HIS A 420 23.83 16.24 0.90
CA HIS A 420 24.70 16.86 1.91
C HIS A 420 24.19 16.58 3.32
N PRO A 421 25.08 16.17 4.24
CA PRO A 421 24.76 16.15 5.67
C PRO A 421 24.56 17.59 6.18
N ARG A 422 23.70 17.75 7.18
CA ARG A 422 23.44 19.02 7.86
C ARG A 422 23.57 18.85 9.37
N THR A 423 24.12 19.85 10.03
CA THR A 423 24.10 19.93 11.48
C THR A 423 22.69 20.22 11.96
N PHE A 424 22.26 19.55 13.02
CA PHE A 424 20.96 19.74 13.62
C PHE A 424 21.02 19.55 15.13
N SER A 425 20.61 20.54 15.86
CA SER A 425 20.50 20.53 17.32
C SER A 425 19.04 20.44 17.80
N GLY A 426 18.09 20.22 16.89
CA GLY A 426 16.65 20.24 17.15
C GLY A 426 16.06 21.64 17.10
N ASN A 427 16.75 22.63 16.52
CA ASN A 427 16.31 24.01 16.43
C ASN A 427 15.71 24.30 15.03
N ILE A 428 14.52 24.92 15.00
CA ILE A 428 13.83 25.32 13.77
C ILE A 428 14.69 26.24 12.91
N GLN A 429 15.47 27.15 13.50
CA GLN A 429 16.29 28.09 12.75
C GLN A 429 17.32 27.39 11.84
N GLU A 430 17.77 26.18 12.21
CA GLU A 430 18.72 25.38 11.41
C GLU A 430 18.09 24.76 10.17
N ILE A 431 16.78 24.55 10.14
CA ILE A 431 16.04 23.93 9.04
C ILE A 431 15.23 24.94 8.21
N LYS A 432 14.94 26.11 8.77
CA LYS A 432 14.02 27.12 8.22
C LYS A 432 14.32 27.45 6.75
N THR A 433 15.51 27.92 6.45
CA THR A 433 15.91 28.33 5.09
C THR A 433 15.78 27.17 4.08
N THR A 434 16.07 25.93 4.52
CA THR A 434 15.96 24.73 3.68
C THR A 434 14.50 24.42 3.38
N ILE A 435 13.64 24.46 4.39
CA ILE A 435 12.19 24.25 4.23
C ILE A 435 11.57 25.35 3.37
N ASP A 436 11.91 26.62 3.62
CA ASP A 436 11.39 27.78 2.84
C ASP A 436 11.78 27.68 1.35
N SER A 437 12.91 27.01 1.03
CA SER A 437 13.31 26.71 -0.34
C SER A 437 12.61 25.49 -0.95
N GLY A 438 11.70 24.83 -0.21
CA GLY A 438 10.96 23.66 -0.65
C GLY A 438 11.77 22.36 -0.67
N LYS A 439 12.84 22.27 0.13
CA LYS A 439 13.70 21.09 0.21
C LYS A 439 13.40 20.29 1.49
N PRO A 440 12.78 19.10 1.40
CA PRO A 440 12.59 18.22 2.54
C PRO A 440 13.94 17.70 3.07
N LEU A 441 14.03 17.50 4.38
CA LEU A 441 15.24 16.99 5.02
C LEU A 441 15.05 15.55 5.47
N ILE A 442 15.98 14.67 5.13
CA ILE A 442 16.03 13.29 5.64
C ILE A 442 16.39 13.37 7.12
N PHE A 443 15.54 12.82 7.99
CA PHE A 443 15.70 12.86 9.44
C PHE A 443 15.77 11.47 10.04
N ALA A 444 16.93 11.16 10.64
CA ALA A 444 17.16 9.92 11.38
C ALA A 444 16.89 10.13 12.88
N HIS A 445 16.06 9.29 13.46
CA HIS A 445 15.65 9.42 14.86
C HIS A 445 15.26 8.08 15.49
N TYR A 446 15.01 8.10 16.79
CA TYR A 446 14.48 6.95 17.52
C TYR A 446 12.96 7.07 17.67
N SER A 447 12.21 6.30 16.86
CA SER A 447 10.74 6.32 16.78
C SER A 447 10.11 5.42 17.83
N THR A 448 10.36 5.68 19.12
CA THR A 448 9.84 4.87 20.22
C THR A 448 8.31 4.93 20.32
N GLU A 449 7.69 3.95 20.97
CA GLU A 449 6.23 3.94 21.19
C GLU A 449 5.76 5.20 21.92
N GLU A 450 6.51 5.65 22.94
CA GLU A 450 6.17 6.86 23.69
C GLU A 450 6.25 8.12 22.82
N PHE A 451 7.26 8.23 21.95
CA PHE A 451 7.35 9.31 20.96
C PHE A 451 6.13 9.30 20.03
N ASN A 452 5.82 8.15 19.45
CA ASN A 452 4.68 8.00 18.54
C ASN A 452 3.35 8.33 19.22
N LYS A 453 3.17 7.92 20.47
CA LYS A 453 1.99 8.23 21.27
C LYS A 453 1.83 9.75 21.43
N ARG A 454 2.91 10.48 21.79
CA ARG A 454 2.89 11.95 21.95
C ARG A 454 2.56 12.68 20.65
N VAL A 455 3.23 12.28 19.56
CA VAL A 455 3.00 12.87 18.24
C VAL A 455 1.57 12.63 17.77
N ASN A 456 1.05 11.39 17.90
CA ASN A 456 -0.31 11.05 17.50
C ASN A 456 -1.36 11.78 18.35
N GLU A 457 -1.14 11.93 19.66
CA GLU A 457 -2.00 12.71 20.54
C GLU A 457 -2.00 14.20 20.14
N ARG A 458 -0.84 14.74 19.84
CA ARG A 458 -0.69 16.13 19.36
C ARG A 458 -1.45 16.34 18.06
N MET A 459 -1.32 15.43 17.10
CA MET A 459 -2.06 15.50 15.84
C MET A 459 -3.57 15.55 16.05
N ARG A 460 -4.10 14.67 16.89
CA ARG A 460 -5.54 14.68 17.21
C ARG A 460 -5.99 16.01 17.80
N ARG A 461 -5.19 16.61 18.68
CA ARG A 461 -5.52 17.90 19.31
C ARG A 461 -5.37 19.07 18.35
N ARG A 462 -4.34 19.06 17.47
CA ARG A 462 -4.13 20.15 16.49
C ARG A 462 -5.33 20.33 15.56
N ILE A 463 -6.03 19.26 15.18
CA ILE A 463 -7.25 19.33 14.33
C ILE A 463 -8.37 20.17 14.98
N ALA A 464 -8.44 20.18 16.31
CA ALA A 464 -9.48 20.87 17.07
C ALA A 464 -9.05 22.26 17.59
N VAL A 465 -7.85 22.74 17.25
CA VAL A 465 -7.34 24.05 17.73
C VAL A 465 -8.06 25.18 17.02
N THR A 466 -8.71 26.04 17.82
CA THR A 466 -9.34 27.28 17.35
C THR A 466 -8.54 28.51 17.77
N ASN A 467 -7.76 28.44 18.87
CA ASN A 467 -6.89 29.48 19.36
C ASN A 467 -5.43 28.99 19.41
N TRP A 468 -4.63 29.42 18.44
CA TRP A 468 -3.24 29.00 18.29
C TRP A 468 -2.28 29.69 19.29
N ASP A 469 -2.66 30.82 19.86
CA ASP A 469 -1.91 31.46 20.95
C ASP A 469 -2.02 30.62 22.23
N ASP A 470 -3.22 30.18 22.55
CA ASP A 470 -3.45 29.26 23.67
C ASP A 470 -2.79 27.89 23.42
N TRP A 471 -2.78 27.41 22.19
CA TRP A 471 -2.05 26.21 21.82
C TRP A 471 -0.58 26.32 22.19
N ALA A 472 0.11 27.37 21.71
CA ALA A 472 1.54 27.56 21.91
C ALA A 472 1.91 27.84 23.37
N THR A 473 1.10 28.65 24.09
CA THR A 473 1.45 29.17 25.40
C THR A 473 0.92 28.37 26.59
N LYS A 474 -0.19 27.64 26.41
CA LYS A 474 -0.86 26.90 27.50
C LYS A 474 -0.84 25.38 27.26
N PHE A 475 -1.31 24.92 26.07
CA PHE A 475 -1.53 23.48 25.82
C PHE A 475 -0.24 22.72 25.59
N LEU A 476 0.64 23.19 24.71
CA LEU A 476 1.92 22.53 24.45
C LEU A 476 2.82 22.45 25.70
N PRO A 477 3.00 23.48 26.50
CA PRO A 477 3.75 23.39 27.76
C PRO A 477 3.14 22.39 28.75
N ALA A 478 1.80 22.28 28.79
CA ALA A 478 1.13 21.30 29.63
C ALA A 478 1.37 19.85 29.16
N MET A 479 1.51 19.61 27.85
CA MET A 479 1.83 18.29 27.27
C MET A 479 3.30 17.88 27.49
N LYS A 480 4.20 18.81 27.76
CA LYS A 480 5.64 18.54 27.99
C LYS A 480 5.96 17.87 29.33
N LYS A 481 5.00 17.67 30.20
CA LYS A 481 5.18 17.15 31.58
C LYS A 481 5.52 15.64 31.65
N GLY A 482 5.85 14.99 30.55
CA GLY A 482 6.27 13.57 30.53
C GLY A 482 7.77 13.39 30.83
N ALA A 483 8.16 12.16 31.16
CA ALA A 483 9.58 11.79 31.25
C ALA A 483 10.29 12.03 29.91
N PRO A 484 11.60 12.32 29.91
CA PRO A 484 12.39 12.43 28.67
C PRO A 484 12.21 11.20 27.79
N LEU A 485 12.17 11.41 26.47
CA LEU A 485 12.11 10.34 25.50
C LEU A 485 13.42 9.55 25.51
N LYS A 486 13.31 8.22 25.49
CA LYS A 486 14.49 7.35 25.49
C LYS A 486 15.04 7.21 24.08
N GLN A 487 16.36 7.14 23.99
CA GLN A 487 17.07 6.74 22.78
C GLN A 487 17.26 5.22 22.83
N ASP A 488 16.68 4.52 21.86
CA ASP A 488 16.80 3.07 21.76
C ASP A 488 17.06 2.70 20.29
N GLN A 489 18.18 2.05 20.04
CA GLN A 489 18.65 1.62 18.73
C GLN A 489 17.64 0.72 18.01
N PHE A 490 16.86 -0.04 18.76
CA PHE A 490 15.81 -0.91 18.23
C PHE A 490 14.73 -0.10 17.45
N TYR A 491 14.45 1.11 17.90
CA TYR A 491 13.48 2.01 17.28
C TYR A 491 14.11 2.99 16.28
N SER A 492 15.30 2.68 15.74
CA SER A 492 15.92 3.49 14.69
C SER A 492 15.00 3.61 13.48
N HIS A 493 14.74 4.85 13.06
CA HIS A 493 13.79 5.17 12.01
C HIS A 493 14.26 6.36 11.18
N VAL A 494 13.76 6.45 9.95
CA VAL A 494 14.02 7.57 9.04
C VAL A 494 12.70 8.07 8.47
N CYS A 495 12.49 9.37 8.58
CA CYS A 495 11.38 10.08 7.98
C CYS A 495 11.88 11.36 7.27
N LEU A 496 10.97 12.22 6.84
CA LEU A 496 11.32 13.54 6.30
C LEU A 496 10.79 14.64 7.21
N ILE A 497 11.62 15.66 7.47
CA ILE A 497 11.13 16.95 7.96
C ILE A 497 10.61 17.72 6.75
N ILE A 498 9.38 18.22 6.87
CA ILE A 498 8.64 18.88 5.79
C ILE A 498 8.11 20.26 6.18
N GLY A 499 8.33 20.71 7.40
CA GLY A 499 7.82 22.01 7.83
C GLY A 499 8.15 22.37 9.27
N TYR A 500 7.69 23.53 9.66
CA TYR A 500 7.86 24.05 11.01
C TYR A 500 6.74 25.06 11.37
N ASN A 501 6.64 25.36 12.66
CA ASN A 501 5.85 26.48 13.18
C ASN A 501 6.70 27.22 14.25
N GLU A 502 7.14 28.44 13.95
CA GLU A 502 8.02 29.21 14.85
C GLU A 502 7.32 29.60 16.16
N LYS A 503 6.02 29.93 16.10
CA LYS A 503 5.24 30.37 17.26
C LYS A 503 5.03 29.25 18.28
N SER A 504 4.69 28.06 17.82
CA SER A 504 4.49 26.88 18.68
C SER A 504 5.78 26.10 18.91
N ARG A 505 6.87 26.40 18.19
CA ARG A 505 8.15 25.70 18.21
C ARG A 505 7.97 24.20 17.91
N GLU A 506 7.20 23.91 16.88
CA GLU A 506 6.92 22.55 16.39
C GLU A 506 7.54 22.32 15.01
N ILE A 507 7.97 21.09 14.77
CA ILE A 507 8.57 20.61 13.53
C ILE A 507 7.63 19.59 12.92
N ALA A 508 7.30 19.78 11.65
CA ALA A 508 6.47 18.83 10.88
C ALA A 508 7.33 17.74 10.26
N ILE A 509 6.93 16.50 10.47
CA ILE A 509 7.53 15.29 9.88
C ILE A 509 6.50 14.50 9.09
N THR A 510 6.99 13.66 8.19
CA THR A 510 6.16 12.73 7.42
C THR A 510 6.83 11.37 7.33
N ASP A 511 6.12 10.33 7.77
CA ASP A 511 6.60 8.96 7.77
C ASP A 511 6.11 8.18 6.55
N SER A 512 6.81 7.10 6.19
CA SER A 512 6.44 6.20 5.10
C SER A 512 5.47 5.09 5.56
N TRP A 513 4.45 5.46 6.34
CA TRP A 513 3.46 4.54 6.94
C TRP A 513 2.06 4.65 6.33
N GLY A 514 1.97 5.28 5.18
CA GLY A 514 0.71 5.47 4.46
C GLY A 514 0.03 6.81 4.75
N PRO A 515 -1.19 7.00 4.21
CA PRO A 515 -1.86 8.32 4.21
C PRO A 515 -2.09 8.96 5.57
N SER A 516 -2.23 8.17 6.63
CA SER A 516 -2.41 8.67 8.01
C SER A 516 -1.15 9.28 8.63
N ALA A 517 0.02 9.07 8.01
CA ALA A 517 1.31 9.56 8.49
C ALA A 517 1.91 10.65 7.58
N THR A 518 1.09 11.29 6.75
CA THR A 518 1.51 12.32 5.79
C THR A 518 2.02 13.57 6.47
N GLU A 519 1.48 13.92 7.62
CA GLU A 519 1.86 15.11 8.38
C GLU A 519 1.72 14.81 9.86
N ARG A 520 2.81 14.90 10.59
CA ARG A 520 2.89 14.67 12.03
C ARG A 520 3.77 15.77 12.65
N TRP A 521 3.50 16.15 13.88
CA TRP A 521 4.17 17.28 14.51
C TRP A 521 4.87 16.87 15.80
N MET A 522 6.14 17.20 15.94
CA MET A 522 6.93 17.06 17.17
C MET A 522 7.41 18.46 17.63
N THR A 523 7.74 18.60 18.90
CA THR A 523 8.37 19.83 19.39
C THR A 523 9.88 19.79 19.15
N GLU A 524 10.54 20.96 19.15
CA GLU A 524 12.01 21.04 19.12
C GLU A 524 12.66 20.24 20.26
N GLU A 525 12.03 20.24 21.44
CA GLU A 525 12.51 19.48 22.60
C GLU A 525 12.49 17.97 22.34
N GLU A 526 11.38 17.47 21.76
CA GLU A 526 11.31 16.07 21.38
C GLU A 526 12.31 15.74 20.27
N ALA A 527 12.47 16.61 19.27
CA ALA A 527 13.47 16.43 18.22
C ALA A 527 14.88 16.24 18.80
N ARG A 528 15.28 17.10 19.77
CA ARG A 528 16.57 16.99 20.48
C ARG A 528 16.74 15.66 21.22
N GLN A 529 15.68 15.17 21.83
CA GLN A 529 15.72 13.94 22.61
C GLN A 529 15.85 12.68 21.77
N ILE A 530 15.25 12.66 20.56
CA ILE A 530 15.16 11.46 19.72
C ILE A 530 16.10 11.45 18.52
N MET A 531 16.73 12.56 18.14
CA MET A 531 17.61 12.59 16.97
C MET A 531 18.82 11.69 17.13
N GLN A 532 19.26 11.10 16.03
CA GLN A 532 20.52 10.34 15.96
C GLN A 532 21.70 11.29 15.69
N PRO A 533 22.96 10.87 15.98
CA PRO A 533 24.14 11.74 15.84
C PRO A 533 24.33 12.38 14.46
N THR A 534 23.92 11.69 13.37
CA THR A 534 23.99 12.18 11.99
C THR A 534 22.58 12.38 11.44
N ALA A 535 21.79 13.19 12.15
CA ALA A 535 20.34 13.20 12.00
C ALA A 535 19.83 13.72 10.66
N LEU A 536 20.48 14.73 10.06
CA LEU A 536 19.94 15.40 8.88
C LEU A 536 20.80 15.24 7.61
N SER A 537 20.10 15.12 6.48
CA SER A 537 20.68 15.27 5.14
C SER A 537 19.66 15.93 4.19
N VAL A 538 20.15 16.61 3.17
CA VAL A 538 19.33 17.30 2.15
C VAL A 538 19.86 16.99 0.75
N ILE A 539 18.96 16.91 -0.23
CA ILE A 539 19.31 16.92 -1.67
C ILE A 539 19.27 18.37 -2.17
N GLU A 540 20.33 18.80 -2.81
CA GLU A 540 20.51 20.15 -3.37
C GLU A 540 20.76 20.14 -4.87
#